data_9ef5fbfd5c0d7e9a99024763e28a9abe
#
_entry.id   9ef5fbfd5c0d7e9a99024763e28a9abe
#
_cell.length_a   1.000
_cell.length_b   1.000
_cell.length_c   1.000
_cell.angle_alpha   90.00
_cell.angle_beta   90.00
_cell.angle_gamma   90.00
#
_symmetry.space_group_name_H-M   'P 1'
#
loop_
_entity.id
_entity.type
_entity.pdbx_description
1 polymer ?
#
loop_
_entity_poly.entity_id
_entity_poly.type
_entity_poly.pdbx_seq_one_letter_code
_entity_poly.pdbx_strand_id
1 'polypeptide(L)'
;TTACSDWDDHYDANGIVTGSATTTLWENMSANKNLSDFAALAKKAGYDQVLSNPQTYTVWAPLNGSFDYETLNNMDLATMKKQFMQNHVAHFNYPASGSVDKSVYMINEKMKKFVGNGTYTMGGLELVQPNIPNSNGTLHAINGKLDFGFNIYESINANDYPLDSVSAYFAKYDMKSLDVENSVKGPVVDGQITYLDSVLVEYNALANNMRAYINNEDSNYTMILPTNEAWIEKKQYVDALLDYLPSYQ
;
A
#
# COMPACT_ATOMS: atom_id res chain seq x y z
N THR A 1 -39.08 -16.97 27.24
CA THR A 1 -37.76 -16.32 27.47
C THR A 1 -36.77 -16.71 26.41
N THR A 2 -37.07 -16.39 25.16
CA THR A 2 -36.21 -16.65 23.98
C THR A 2 -36.14 -15.43 23.06
N ALA A 3 -36.14 -14.23 23.63
CA ALA A 3 -36.18 -12.99 22.83
C ALA A 3 -34.87 -12.16 22.89
N CYS A 4 -33.78 -12.66 23.50
CA CYS A 4 -32.52 -11.93 23.59
C CYS A 4 -31.39 -12.46 22.68
N SER A 5 -31.53 -13.62 22.04
CA SER A 5 -30.51 -14.14 21.15
C SER A 5 -30.61 -13.58 19.71
N ASP A 6 -31.77 -13.10 19.33
CA ASP A 6 -32.04 -12.58 17.97
C ASP A 6 -31.50 -11.14 17.75
N TRP A 7 -31.19 -10.42 18.84
CA TRP A 7 -30.65 -9.06 18.76
C TRP A 7 -29.13 -9.06 18.55
N ASP A 8 -28.42 -10.01 19.10
CA ASP A 8 -26.96 -10.10 18.93
C ASP A 8 -26.59 -10.56 17.50
N ASP A 9 -27.37 -11.45 16.90
CA ASP A 9 -27.16 -11.90 15.51
C ASP A 9 -27.49 -10.78 14.49
N HIS A 10 -28.41 -9.87 14.82
CA HIS A 10 -28.78 -8.75 13.92
C HIS A 10 -27.74 -7.62 13.93
N TYR A 11 -27.03 -7.44 15.05
CA TYR A 11 -25.94 -6.46 15.14
C TYR A 11 -24.65 -6.96 14.48
N ASP A 12 -24.35 -8.22 14.58
CA ASP A 12 -23.20 -8.84 13.89
C ASP A 12 -23.37 -8.83 12.35
N ALA A 13 -24.60 -8.85 11.85
CA ALA A 13 -24.90 -8.76 10.42
C ALA A 13 -24.66 -7.36 9.82
N ASN A 14 -24.49 -6.31 10.63
CA ASN A 14 -24.29 -4.94 10.18
C ASN A 14 -22.82 -4.48 10.10
N GLY A 15 -21.86 -5.40 10.22
CA GLY A 15 -20.44 -5.07 10.06
C GLY A 15 -19.86 -4.19 11.18
N ILE A 16 -20.46 -4.17 12.38
CA ILE A 16 -19.95 -3.39 13.50
C ILE A 16 -18.63 -3.96 13.98
N VAL A 17 -17.62 -3.09 14.04
CA VAL A 17 -16.29 -3.38 14.58
C VAL A 17 -16.17 -2.74 15.94
N THR A 18 -15.87 -3.52 16.97
CA THR A 18 -15.63 -3.01 18.31
C THR A 18 -14.15 -2.88 18.57
N GLY A 19 -13.77 -1.90 19.37
CA GLY A 19 -12.38 -1.69 19.81
C GLY A 19 -12.32 -1.25 21.27
N SER A 20 -11.13 -1.34 21.83
CA SER A 20 -10.82 -0.88 23.18
C SER A 20 -9.52 -0.09 23.19
N ALA A 21 -9.53 1.07 23.85
CA ALA A 21 -8.33 1.89 24.03
C ALA A 21 -7.25 1.22 24.91
N THR A 22 -7.55 0.09 25.52
CA THR A 22 -6.60 -0.68 26.36
C THR A 22 -5.91 -1.83 25.63
N THR A 23 -6.37 -2.16 24.41
CA THR A 23 -5.83 -3.24 23.58
C THR A 23 -5.22 -2.66 22.28
N THR A 24 -4.28 -3.40 21.71
CA THR A 24 -3.59 -2.98 20.49
C THR A 24 -4.49 -3.08 19.26
N LEU A 25 -4.08 -2.44 18.18
CA LEU A 25 -4.70 -2.58 16.84
C LEU A 25 -4.84 -4.04 16.43
N TRP A 26 -3.79 -4.84 16.67
CA TRP A 26 -3.81 -6.26 16.32
C TRP A 26 -4.84 -7.04 17.16
N GLU A 27 -4.84 -6.86 18.49
CA GLU A 27 -5.77 -7.55 19.37
C GLU A 27 -7.23 -7.24 19.04
N ASN A 28 -7.57 -5.97 18.84
CA ASN A 28 -8.93 -5.58 18.47
C ASN A 28 -9.34 -6.10 17.08
N MET A 29 -8.45 -5.98 16.09
CA MET A 29 -8.72 -6.41 14.73
C MET A 29 -8.85 -7.93 14.62
N SER A 30 -7.96 -8.69 15.25
CA SER A 30 -7.97 -10.16 15.21
C SER A 30 -9.12 -10.79 16.00
N ALA A 31 -9.65 -10.10 17.01
CA ALA A 31 -10.82 -10.53 17.78
C ALA A 31 -12.15 -10.23 17.07
N ASN A 32 -12.14 -9.41 16.01
CA ASN A 32 -13.34 -8.97 15.34
C ASN A 32 -13.73 -9.90 14.19
N LYS A 33 -14.90 -10.53 14.29
CA LYS A 33 -15.41 -11.46 13.26
C LYS A 33 -15.58 -10.81 11.88
N ASN A 34 -15.93 -9.52 11.83
CA ASN A 34 -16.16 -8.78 10.58
C ASN A 34 -14.86 -8.38 9.87
N LEU A 35 -13.69 -8.56 10.50
CA LEU A 35 -12.37 -8.27 9.97
C LEU A 35 -11.49 -9.53 9.85
N SER A 36 -12.06 -10.73 10.01
CA SER A 36 -11.30 -11.98 10.02
C SER A 36 -10.45 -12.20 8.77
N ASP A 37 -10.95 -11.83 7.61
CA ASP A 37 -10.25 -11.98 6.32
C ASP A 37 -9.06 -11.01 6.23
N PHE A 38 -9.27 -9.76 6.63
CA PHE A 38 -8.20 -8.78 6.69
C PHE A 38 -7.15 -9.16 7.75
N ALA A 39 -7.57 -9.63 8.92
CA ALA A 39 -6.67 -10.10 9.97
C ALA A 39 -5.85 -11.33 9.54
N ALA A 40 -6.44 -12.26 8.77
CA ALA A 40 -5.72 -13.41 8.24
C ALA A 40 -4.60 -12.98 7.27
N LEU A 41 -4.89 -12.04 6.35
CA LEU A 41 -3.88 -11.48 5.45
C LEU A 41 -2.82 -10.66 6.19
N ALA A 42 -3.23 -9.91 7.23
CA ALA A 42 -2.30 -9.17 8.09
C ALA A 42 -1.32 -10.11 8.79
N LYS A 43 -1.80 -11.21 9.35
CA LYS A 43 -0.94 -12.22 9.97
C LYS A 43 -0.01 -12.87 8.97
N LYS A 44 -0.52 -13.23 7.77
CA LYS A 44 0.30 -13.78 6.68
C LYS A 44 1.43 -12.82 6.27
N ALA A 45 1.17 -11.51 6.31
CA ALA A 45 2.13 -10.45 5.99
C ALA A 45 3.10 -10.12 7.16
N GLY A 46 2.93 -10.73 8.35
CA GLY A 46 3.72 -10.41 9.56
C GLY A 46 3.26 -9.14 10.29
N TYR A 47 2.09 -8.61 9.93
CA TYR A 47 1.54 -7.40 10.51
C TYR A 47 0.89 -7.61 11.89
N ASP A 48 0.71 -8.86 12.34
CA ASP A 48 0.42 -9.19 13.72
C ASP A 48 1.48 -8.61 14.68
N GLN A 49 2.76 -8.66 14.33
CA GLN A 49 3.86 -8.06 15.08
C GLN A 49 3.91 -6.55 14.95
N VAL A 50 3.74 -6.02 13.73
CA VAL A 50 3.73 -4.58 13.44
C VAL A 50 2.63 -3.88 14.23
N LEU A 51 1.40 -4.37 14.15
CA LEU A 51 0.22 -3.75 14.77
C LEU A 51 0.08 -4.06 16.27
N SER A 52 0.94 -4.90 16.84
CA SER A 52 1.12 -5.09 18.29
C SER A 52 2.20 -4.17 18.87
N ASN A 53 3.02 -3.54 18.03
CA ASN A 53 4.09 -2.64 18.46
C ASN A 53 3.50 -1.36 19.08
N PRO A 54 4.14 -0.76 20.10
CA PRO A 54 3.68 0.50 20.70
C PRO A 54 3.76 1.72 19.78
N GLN A 55 4.37 1.60 18.60
CA GLN A 55 4.38 2.66 17.59
C GLN A 55 2.95 2.95 17.09
N THR A 56 2.65 4.22 16.85
CA THR A 56 1.31 4.66 16.46
C THR A 56 1.05 4.45 14.96
N TYR A 57 -0.08 3.80 14.65
CA TYR A 57 -0.57 3.58 13.29
C TYR A 57 -2.03 3.99 13.13
N THR A 58 -2.42 4.21 11.88
CA THR A 58 -3.84 4.21 11.47
C THR A 58 -4.03 3.09 10.46
N VAL A 59 -5.08 2.30 10.66
CA VAL A 59 -5.47 1.19 9.78
C VAL A 59 -6.84 1.47 9.20
N TRP A 60 -6.98 1.36 7.88
CA TRP A 60 -8.26 1.35 7.18
C TRP A 60 -8.56 -0.08 6.76
N ALA A 61 -9.26 -0.80 7.63
CA ALA A 61 -9.52 -2.23 7.47
C ALA A 61 -10.78 -2.48 6.63
N PRO A 62 -10.68 -3.17 5.49
CA PRO A 62 -11.84 -3.60 4.72
C PRO A 62 -12.62 -4.69 5.45
N LEU A 63 -13.96 -4.56 5.44
CA LEU A 63 -14.86 -5.55 6.01
C LEU A 63 -14.83 -6.86 5.21
N ASN A 64 -15.11 -7.96 5.86
CA ASN A 64 -15.28 -9.26 5.19
C ASN A 64 -16.31 -9.17 4.06
N GLY A 65 -16.03 -9.85 2.95
CA GLY A 65 -16.89 -9.85 1.77
C GLY A 65 -16.88 -8.56 0.95
N SER A 66 -16.15 -7.51 1.37
CA SER A 66 -15.99 -6.27 0.60
C SER A 66 -14.81 -6.29 -0.36
N PHE A 67 -14.03 -7.36 -0.37
CA PHE A 67 -12.86 -7.57 -1.24
C PHE A 67 -12.65 -9.05 -1.54
N ASP A 68 -11.88 -9.34 -2.58
CA ASP A 68 -11.56 -10.71 -2.99
C ASP A 68 -10.41 -11.27 -2.14
N TYR A 69 -10.77 -11.93 -1.04
CA TYR A 69 -9.83 -12.58 -0.12
C TYR A 69 -9.02 -13.68 -0.79
N GLU A 70 -9.68 -14.55 -1.60
CA GLU A 70 -9.02 -15.71 -2.21
C GLU A 70 -7.92 -15.30 -3.18
N THR A 71 -8.17 -14.30 -4.02
CA THR A 71 -7.14 -13.75 -4.92
C THR A 71 -5.96 -13.20 -4.14
N LEU A 72 -6.21 -12.41 -3.09
CA LEU A 72 -5.14 -11.86 -2.26
C LEU A 72 -4.38 -12.92 -1.46
N ASN A 73 -5.09 -13.92 -0.95
CA ASN A 73 -4.46 -15.01 -0.20
C ASN A 73 -3.58 -15.91 -1.09
N ASN A 74 -3.90 -16.06 -2.36
CA ASN A 74 -3.11 -16.82 -3.32
C ASN A 74 -2.02 -16.00 -4.03
N MET A 75 -2.02 -14.68 -3.83
CA MET A 75 -1.02 -13.78 -4.41
C MET A 75 0.37 -14.04 -3.80
N ASP A 76 1.42 -13.71 -4.56
CA ASP A 76 2.79 -13.64 -4.03
C ASP A 76 2.83 -12.76 -2.77
N LEU A 77 3.53 -13.24 -1.74
CA LEU A 77 3.54 -12.59 -0.44
C LEU A 77 4.08 -11.16 -0.48
N ALA A 78 5.16 -10.92 -1.24
CA ALA A 78 5.75 -9.59 -1.34
C ALA A 78 4.80 -8.62 -2.05
N THR A 79 4.16 -9.08 -3.11
CA THR A 79 3.15 -8.33 -3.87
C THR A 79 1.91 -8.02 -3.03
N MET A 80 1.35 -9.04 -2.35
CA MET A 80 0.20 -8.87 -1.46
C MET A 80 0.53 -7.89 -0.31
N LYS A 81 1.71 -8.01 0.28
CA LYS A 81 2.16 -7.11 1.33
C LYS A 81 2.26 -5.67 0.83
N LYS A 82 2.93 -5.42 -0.30
CA LYS A 82 3.10 -4.08 -0.88
C LYS A 82 1.78 -3.49 -1.35
N GLN A 83 1.02 -4.24 -2.16
CA GLN A 83 -0.14 -3.71 -2.86
C GLN A 83 -1.43 -3.70 -2.03
N PHE A 84 -1.50 -4.54 -0.99
CA PHE A 84 -2.67 -4.62 -0.14
C PHE A 84 -2.37 -4.21 1.30
N MET A 85 -1.55 -4.95 2.05
CA MET A 85 -1.40 -4.71 3.49
C MET A 85 -0.82 -3.32 3.77
N GLN A 86 0.32 -2.98 3.17
CA GLN A 86 0.95 -1.67 3.33
C GLN A 86 0.09 -0.53 2.76
N ASN A 87 -0.82 -0.82 1.82
CA ASN A 87 -1.75 0.14 1.23
C ASN A 87 -2.93 0.50 2.14
N HIS A 88 -3.10 -0.20 3.27
CA HIS A 88 -4.18 0.00 4.23
C HIS A 88 -3.69 0.49 5.60
N VAL A 89 -2.39 0.70 5.76
CA VAL A 89 -1.77 1.14 7.01
C VAL A 89 -0.93 2.38 6.76
N ALA A 90 -1.05 3.36 7.65
CA ALA A 90 -0.20 4.55 7.67
C ALA A 90 0.44 4.74 9.04
N HIS A 91 1.62 5.36 9.06
CA HIS A 91 2.20 5.89 10.28
C HIS A 91 1.36 7.04 10.82
N PHE A 92 1.45 7.26 12.14
CA PHE A 92 0.74 8.32 12.85
C PHE A 92 -0.77 8.10 12.99
N ASN A 93 -1.40 9.05 13.68
CA ASN A 93 -2.82 9.01 13.99
C ASN A 93 -3.60 9.97 13.08
N TYR A 94 -4.55 9.42 12.34
CA TYR A 94 -5.44 10.17 11.43
C TYR A 94 -6.90 9.99 11.87
N PRO A 95 -7.37 10.73 12.87
CA PRO A 95 -8.76 10.65 13.30
C PRO A 95 -9.72 11.29 12.28
N ALA A 96 -10.88 10.66 12.12
CA ALA A 96 -12.01 11.21 11.37
C ALA A 96 -12.79 12.16 12.30
N SER A 97 -12.39 13.42 12.39
CA SER A 97 -13.01 14.42 13.29
C SER A 97 -12.96 15.81 12.68
N GLY A 98 -14.09 16.52 12.72
CA GLY A 98 -14.23 17.83 12.12
C GLY A 98 -14.05 17.82 10.60
N SER A 99 -13.54 18.91 10.04
CA SER A 99 -13.19 18.97 8.62
C SER A 99 -11.81 18.37 8.39
N VAL A 100 -11.74 17.33 7.57
CA VAL A 100 -10.50 16.64 7.18
C VAL A 100 -10.31 16.82 5.67
N ASP A 101 -9.12 17.29 5.27
CA ASP A 101 -8.62 17.28 3.89
C ASP A 101 -7.11 17.03 3.94
N LYS A 102 -6.73 15.76 3.87
CA LYS A 102 -5.33 15.34 4.01
C LYS A 102 -4.92 14.42 2.89
N SER A 103 -3.68 14.58 2.44
CA SER A 103 -2.95 13.55 1.71
C SER A 103 -2.23 12.69 2.75
N VAL A 104 -2.54 11.41 2.77
CA VAL A 104 -1.95 10.43 3.69
C VAL A 104 -1.03 9.51 2.91
N TYR A 105 0.23 9.42 3.34
CA TYR A 105 1.16 8.44 2.82
C TYR A 105 0.97 7.13 3.58
N MET A 106 0.67 6.10 2.81
CA MET A 106 0.59 4.73 3.32
C MET A 106 2.01 4.19 3.53
N ILE A 107 2.14 3.06 4.25
CA ILE A 107 3.48 2.46 4.49
C ILE A 107 4.21 2.15 3.18
N ASN A 108 3.49 1.79 2.12
CA ASN A 108 4.05 1.56 0.78
C ASN A 108 4.35 2.85 -0.02
N GLU A 109 4.33 4.01 0.63
CA GLU A 109 4.52 5.34 0.06
C GLU A 109 3.41 5.81 -0.90
N LYS A 110 2.38 5.00 -1.17
CA LYS A 110 1.23 5.44 -1.95
C LYS A 110 0.47 6.53 -1.22
N MET A 111 0.17 7.63 -1.92
CA MET A 111 -0.62 8.72 -1.39
C MET A 111 -2.11 8.46 -1.58
N LYS A 112 -2.90 8.63 -0.51
CA LYS A 112 -4.36 8.54 -0.53
C LYS A 112 -4.98 9.82 0.02
N LYS A 113 -6.10 10.23 -0.55
CA LYS A 113 -6.88 11.35 -0.02
C LYS A 113 -7.79 10.87 1.11
N PHE A 114 -7.65 11.51 2.27
CA PHE A 114 -8.52 11.35 3.42
C PHE A 114 -9.29 12.64 3.62
N VAL A 115 -10.58 12.62 3.32
CA VAL A 115 -11.43 13.83 3.29
C VAL A 115 -12.77 13.58 3.91
N GLY A 116 -13.37 14.63 4.48
CA GLY A 116 -14.73 14.60 4.97
C GLY A 116 -15.03 15.65 6.04
N ASN A 117 -16.31 15.75 6.39
CA ASN A 117 -16.81 16.55 7.50
C ASN A 117 -18.17 15.94 7.95
N GLY A 118 -18.13 15.09 8.98
CA GLY A 118 -19.27 14.26 9.38
C GLY A 118 -19.27 12.89 8.69
N THR A 119 -19.31 12.85 7.37
CA THR A 119 -19.00 11.64 6.57
C THR A 119 -17.59 11.76 6.03
N TYR A 120 -16.82 10.66 6.08
CA TYR A 120 -15.42 10.64 5.71
C TYR A 120 -15.14 9.57 4.66
N THR A 121 -14.20 9.86 3.77
CA THR A 121 -13.72 8.92 2.75
C THR A 121 -12.20 8.81 2.77
N MET A 122 -11.70 7.62 2.52
CA MET A 122 -10.29 7.33 2.31
C MET A 122 -10.09 6.71 0.94
N GLY A 123 -9.29 7.37 0.08
CA GLY A 123 -9.09 6.91 -1.29
C GLY A 123 -10.39 6.75 -2.09
N GLY A 124 -11.41 7.57 -1.79
CA GLY A 124 -12.73 7.50 -2.39
C GLY A 124 -13.72 6.51 -1.75
N LEU A 125 -13.27 5.65 -0.83
CA LEU A 125 -14.12 4.72 -0.10
C LEU A 125 -14.64 5.37 1.20
N GLU A 126 -15.94 5.28 1.44
CA GLU A 126 -16.55 5.77 2.66
C GLU A 126 -16.12 4.94 3.88
N LEU A 127 -15.83 5.61 5.00
CA LEU A 127 -15.62 4.97 6.27
C LEU A 127 -16.97 4.51 6.83
N VAL A 128 -17.18 3.20 6.87
CA VAL A 128 -18.38 2.59 7.45
C VAL A 128 -18.42 2.78 8.96
N GLN A 129 -17.24 2.65 9.58
CA GLN A 129 -17.09 2.89 11.00
C GLN A 129 -15.75 3.59 11.28
N PRO A 130 -15.77 4.90 11.53
CA PRO A 130 -14.59 5.66 11.86
C PRO A 130 -14.22 5.56 13.34
N ASN A 131 -12.95 5.85 13.64
CA ASN A 131 -12.43 6.12 15.00
C ASN A 131 -12.64 4.98 16.01
N ILE A 132 -12.45 3.74 15.59
CA ILE A 132 -12.46 2.61 16.51
C ILE A 132 -11.20 2.72 17.40
N PRO A 133 -11.34 2.83 18.74
CA PRO A 133 -10.21 3.13 19.62
C PRO A 133 -9.30 1.93 19.82
N ASN A 134 -7.99 2.20 19.90
CA ASN A 134 -6.94 1.23 20.20
C ASN A 134 -5.84 1.90 21.04
N SER A 135 -5.05 1.13 21.77
CA SER A 135 -3.96 1.67 22.61
C SER A 135 -2.80 2.25 21.81
N ASN A 136 -2.56 1.78 20.57
CA ASN A 136 -1.47 2.16 19.70
C ASN A 136 -1.91 2.74 18.35
N GLY A 137 -3.10 3.34 18.29
CA GLY A 137 -3.54 4.02 17.08
C GLY A 137 -5.03 4.03 16.85
N THR A 138 -5.42 4.28 15.62
CA THR A 138 -6.83 4.36 15.20
C THR A 138 -7.13 3.30 14.14
N LEU A 139 -8.26 2.63 14.30
CA LEU A 139 -8.81 1.72 13.32
C LEU A 139 -10.05 2.36 12.68
N HIS A 140 -10.14 2.31 11.36
CA HIS A 140 -11.32 2.66 10.59
C HIS A 140 -11.77 1.43 9.80
N ALA A 141 -13.07 1.12 9.82
CA ALA A 141 -13.63 0.11 8.94
C ALA A 141 -14.13 0.74 7.64
N ILE A 142 -13.79 0.12 6.52
CA ILE A 142 -14.18 0.54 5.17
C ILE A 142 -14.88 -0.58 4.42
N ASN A 143 -15.75 -0.23 3.47
CA ASN A 143 -16.44 -1.21 2.64
C ASN A 143 -15.79 -1.30 1.26
N GLY A 144 -14.62 -1.91 1.21
CA GLY A 144 -13.86 -2.10 -0.02
C GLY A 144 -12.35 -2.07 0.21
N LYS A 145 -11.63 -2.57 -0.75
CA LYS A 145 -10.16 -2.52 -0.81
C LYS A 145 -9.71 -1.17 -1.37
N LEU A 146 -8.78 -0.49 -0.69
CA LEU A 146 -8.13 0.69 -1.25
C LEU A 146 -7.37 0.32 -2.53
N ASP A 147 -7.60 1.09 -3.59
CA ASP A 147 -6.89 0.90 -4.85
C ASP A 147 -5.39 1.16 -4.65
N PHE A 148 -4.54 0.29 -5.20
CA PHE A 148 -3.10 0.49 -5.13
C PHE A 148 -2.69 1.65 -6.05
N GLY A 149 -3.20 1.67 -7.28
CA GLY A 149 -2.88 2.68 -8.29
C GLY A 149 -1.41 2.63 -8.70
N PHE A 150 -1.13 2.08 -9.89
CA PHE A 150 0.25 2.06 -10.41
C PHE A 150 0.71 3.47 -10.79
N ASN A 151 1.91 3.87 -10.36
CA ASN A 151 2.62 4.99 -10.96
C ASN A 151 3.23 4.60 -12.33
N ILE A 152 3.85 5.55 -13.02
CA ILE A 152 4.40 5.28 -14.37
C ILE A 152 5.49 4.20 -14.34
N TYR A 153 6.38 4.23 -13.33
CA TYR A 153 7.43 3.23 -13.17
C TYR A 153 6.85 1.82 -13.00
N GLU A 154 5.87 1.67 -12.13
CA GLU A 154 5.20 0.40 -11.88
C GLU A 154 4.40 -0.08 -13.10
N SER A 155 3.75 0.84 -13.83
CA SER A 155 2.98 0.53 -15.04
C SER A 155 3.85 0.00 -16.18
N ILE A 156 5.09 0.48 -16.32
CA ILE A 156 6.04 -0.05 -17.30
C ILE A 156 6.37 -1.52 -17.00
N ASN A 157 6.42 -1.88 -15.72
CA ASN A 157 6.83 -3.21 -15.25
C ASN A 157 5.65 -4.17 -15.01
N ALA A 158 4.40 -3.68 -15.05
CA ALA A 158 3.21 -4.48 -14.72
C ALA A 158 2.78 -5.50 -15.80
N ASN A 159 3.44 -5.51 -16.97
CA ASN A 159 3.12 -6.37 -18.13
C ASN A 159 1.68 -6.22 -18.69
N ASP A 160 0.97 -5.16 -18.33
CA ASP A 160 -0.39 -4.90 -18.81
C ASP A 160 -0.42 -4.37 -20.26
N TYR A 161 0.74 -4.00 -20.79
CA TYR A 161 0.91 -3.45 -22.14
C TYR A 161 2.06 -4.16 -22.86
N PRO A 162 2.08 -4.21 -24.21
CA PRO A 162 3.16 -4.81 -25.00
C PRO A 162 4.42 -3.91 -24.98
N LEU A 163 5.00 -3.73 -23.81
CA LEU A 163 6.17 -2.88 -23.55
C LEU A 163 7.41 -3.68 -23.13
N ASP A 164 7.46 -4.97 -23.45
CA ASP A 164 8.55 -5.86 -23.01
C ASP A 164 9.94 -5.32 -23.35
N SER A 165 10.10 -4.72 -24.53
CA SER A 165 11.37 -4.15 -24.98
C SER A 165 11.77 -2.93 -24.15
N VAL A 166 10.82 -2.04 -23.83
CA VAL A 166 11.04 -0.86 -22.99
C VAL A 166 11.29 -1.29 -21.56
N SER A 167 10.46 -2.18 -21.02
CA SER A 167 10.61 -2.73 -19.68
C SER A 167 11.97 -3.38 -19.49
N ALA A 168 12.39 -4.26 -20.42
CA ALA A 168 13.71 -4.90 -20.38
C ALA A 168 14.88 -3.90 -20.47
N TYR A 169 14.69 -2.79 -21.19
CA TYR A 169 15.71 -1.74 -21.26
C TYR A 169 15.78 -0.96 -19.94
N PHE A 170 14.63 -0.55 -19.40
CA PHE A 170 14.55 0.18 -18.11
C PHE A 170 15.08 -0.66 -16.96
N ALA A 171 14.77 -1.95 -16.91
CA ALA A 171 15.20 -2.86 -15.85
C ALA A 171 16.72 -2.88 -15.62
N LYS A 172 17.53 -2.51 -16.63
CA LYS A 172 18.99 -2.40 -16.48
C LYS A 172 19.41 -1.27 -15.54
N TYR A 173 18.55 -0.32 -15.30
CA TYR A 173 18.79 0.87 -14.49
C TYR A 173 17.92 0.91 -13.25
N ASP A 174 17.19 -0.17 -12.97
CA ASP A 174 16.35 -0.26 -11.78
C ASP A 174 17.21 -0.41 -10.53
N MET A 175 16.87 0.38 -9.55
CA MET A 175 17.53 0.43 -8.26
C MET A 175 16.52 0.24 -7.14
N LYS A 176 16.99 -0.32 -6.04
CA LYS A 176 16.22 -0.47 -4.79
C LYS A 176 17.03 0.08 -3.64
N SER A 177 16.37 0.85 -2.79
CA SER A 177 16.96 1.33 -1.54
C SER A 177 16.02 1.10 -0.38
N LEU A 178 16.56 0.83 0.80
CA LEU A 178 15.77 0.72 2.01
C LEU A 178 15.33 2.11 2.46
N ASP A 179 14.03 2.30 2.61
CA ASP A 179 13.48 3.45 3.30
C ASP A 179 13.49 3.19 4.82
N VAL A 180 14.46 3.75 5.49
CA VAL A 180 14.65 3.58 6.94
C VAL A 180 13.56 4.30 7.74
N GLU A 181 12.99 5.39 7.19
CA GLU A 181 11.98 6.21 7.88
C GLU A 181 10.62 5.53 7.88
N ASN A 182 10.21 4.97 6.75
CA ASN A 182 8.93 4.27 6.61
C ASN A 182 9.00 2.79 7.01
N SER A 183 10.20 2.22 7.15
CA SER A 183 10.37 0.86 7.64
C SER A 183 10.04 0.74 9.12
N VAL A 184 9.36 -0.34 9.49
CA VAL A 184 9.00 -0.63 10.88
C VAL A 184 10.16 -1.27 11.61
N LYS A 185 10.74 -0.56 12.56
CA LYS A 185 11.88 -1.03 13.35
C LYS A 185 11.45 -2.14 14.31
N GLY A 186 12.24 -3.19 14.36
CA GLY A 186 12.16 -4.29 15.31
C GLY A 186 13.16 -4.15 16.47
N PRO A 187 13.37 -5.22 17.21
CA PRO A 187 14.36 -5.24 18.28
C PRO A 187 15.79 -5.08 17.73
N VAL A 188 16.67 -4.57 18.60
CA VAL A 188 18.10 -4.54 18.31
C VAL A 188 18.71 -5.93 18.64
N VAL A 189 19.34 -6.55 17.65
CA VAL A 189 20.02 -7.84 17.78
C VAL A 189 21.50 -7.64 17.44
N ASP A 190 22.38 -8.05 18.31
CA ASP A 190 23.85 -7.90 18.18
C ASP A 190 24.29 -6.45 17.85
N GLY A 191 23.60 -5.46 18.41
CA GLY A 191 23.87 -4.05 18.18
C GLY A 191 23.35 -3.49 16.85
N GLN A 192 22.64 -4.29 16.06
CA GLN A 192 22.04 -3.87 14.78
C GLN A 192 20.51 -3.77 14.91
N ILE A 193 19.96 -2.73 14.28
CA ILE A 193 18.50 -2.57 14.19
C ILE A 193 17.97 -3.60 13.21
N THR A 194 17.02 -4.42 13.66
CA THR A 194 16.22 -5.27 12.76
C THR A 194 14.94 -4.54 12.34
N TYR A 195 14.28 -5.04 11.31
CA TYR A 195 13.02 -4.48 10.83
C TYR A 195 11.93 -5.54 10.89
N LEU A 196 10.78 -5.19 11.48
CA LEU A 196 9.55 -5.99 11.41
C LEU A 196 8.92 -5.91 10.03
N ASP A 197 9.02 -4.74 9.41
CA ASP A 197 8.68 -4.53 8.01
C ASP A 197 9.71 -3.62 7.34
N SER A 198 10.26 -4.07 6.21
CA SER A 198 11.21 -3.31 5.41
C SER A 198 10.52 -2.72 4.21
N VAL A 199 10.48 -1.41 4.13
CA VAL A 199 9.97 -0.67 2.96
C VAL A 199 11.12 -0.44 1.99
N LEU A 200 10.95 -0.89 0.75
CA LEU A 200 11.92 -0.70 -0.32
C LEU A 200 11.39 0.32 -1.32
N VAL A 201 12.13 1.40 -1.49
CA VAL A 201 11.89 2.35 -2.58
C VAL A 201 12.51 1.80 -3.85
N GLU A 202 11.69 1.63 -4.86
CA GLU A 202 12.12 1.19 -6.19
C GLU A 202 12.07 2.38 -7.14
N TYR A 203 13.15 2.63 -7.86
CA TYR A 203 13.25 3.72 -8.81
C TYR A 203 14.15 3.37 -9.99
N ASN A 204 14.04 4.14 -11.05
CA ASN A 204 14.88 3.95 -12.23
C ASN A 204 15.96 5.05 -12.30
N ALA A 205 17.23 4.65 -12.23
CA ALA A 205 18.35 5.59 -12.22
C ALA A 205 18.47 6.39 -13.53
N LEU A 206 18.10 5.80 -14.69
CA LEU A 206 18.09 6.51 -15.97
C LEU A 206 17.05 7.64 -15.97
N ALA A 207 15.82 7.33 -15.54
CA ALA A 207 14.76 8.34 -15.44
C ALA A 207 15.14 9.45 -14.43
N ASN A 208 15.68 9.08 -13.27
CA ASN A 208 16.11 10.06 -12.27
C ASN A 208 17.25 10.97 -12.78
N ASN A 209 18.21 10.45 -13.55
CA ASN A 209 19.26 11.24 -14.19
C ASN A 209 18.69 12.26 -15.21
N MET A 210 17.57 11.93 -15.83
CA MET A 210 16.81 12.85 -16.69
C MET A 210 15.88 13.79 -15.90
N ARG A 211 15.89 13.73 -14.57
CA ARG A 211 14.98 14.45 -13.65
C ARG A 211 13.50 14.10 -13.88
N ALA A 212 13.21 12.92 -14.36
CA ALA A 212 11.88 12.35 -14.49
C ALA A 212 11.65 11.33 -13.36
N TYR A 213 11.13 11.80 -12.23
CA TYR A 213 10.90 10.98 -11.04
C TYR A 213 9.57 10.23 -11.17
N ILE A 214 9.52 9.28 -12.10
CA ILE A 214 8.30 8.58 -12.53
C ILE A 214 7.73 7.61 -11.51
N ASN A 215 8.46 7.37 -10.41
CA ASN A 215 8.00 6.61 -9.25
C ASN A 215 7.43 7.51 -8.13
N ASN A 216 7.51 8.83 -8.25
CA ASN A 216 7.07 9.77 -7.22
C ASN A 216 5.55 9.99 -7.30
N GLU A 217 4.86 9.80 -6.18
CA GLU A 217 3.41 9.96 -6.05
C GLU A 217 2.96 11.45 -6.05
N ASP A 218 3.86 12.39 -5.73
CA ASP A 218 3.58 13.83 -5.69
C ASP A 218 3.72 14.50 -7.07
N SER A 219 4.22 13.77 -8.07
CA SER A 219 4.54 14.32 -9.38
C SER A 219 3.65 13.76 -10.46
N ASN A 220 3.13 14.65 -11.32
CA ASN A 220 2.32 14.25 -12.46
C ASN A 220 3.17 14.29 -13.74
N TYR A 221 3.36 13.14 -14.35
CA TYR A 221 4.05 13.00 -15.63
C TYR A 221 3.12 12.38 -16.68
N THR A 222 3.37 12.72 -17.93
CA THR A 222 2.85 11.99 -19.08
C THR A 222 4.02 11.38 -19.82
N MET A 223 4.02 10.08 -20.02
CA MET A 223 5.08 9.36 -20.70
C MET A 223 4.52 8.72 -21.98
N ILE A 224 5.21 8.95 -23.10
CA ILE A 224 4.89 8.31 -24.38
C ILE A 224 5.96 7.26 -24.63
N LEU A 225 5.53 6.02 -24.77
CA LEU A 225 6.42 4.88 -24.96
C LEU A 225 6.18 4.24 -26.35
N PRO A 226 7.24 3.79 -27.04
CA PRO A 226 7.10 3.05 -28.28
C PRO A 226 6.55 1.64 -28.01
N THR A 227 5.79 1.10 -28.96
CA THR A 227 5.46 -0.33 -28.96
C THR A 227 6.72 -1.18 -29.18
N ASN A 228 6.64 -2.49 -28.94
CA ASN A 228 7.77 -3.41 -29.17
C ASN A 228 8.29 -3.35 -30.60
N GLU A 229 7.40 -3.30 -31.60
CA GLU A 229 7.77 -3.21 -33.01
C GLU A 229 8.49 -1.90 -33.32
N ALA A 230 7.95 -0.77 -32.86
CA ALA A 230 8.56 0.54 -33.06
C ALA A 230 9.92 0.65 -32.36
N TRP A 231 10.07 0.05 -31.15
CA TRP A 231 11.33 -0.02 -30.44
C TRP A 231 12.39 -0.78 -31.24
N ILE A 232 12.06 -2.00 -31.70
CA ILE A 232 13.00 -2.84 -32.46
C ILE A 232 13.46 -2.15 -33.74
N GLU A 233 12.51 -1.57 -34.50
CA GLU A 233 12.81 -0.86 -35.75
C GLU A 233 13.74 0.34 -35.50
N LYS A 234 13.42 1.18 -34.51
CA LYS A 234 14.17 2.43 -34.31
C LYS A 234 15.47 2.22 -33.53
N LYS A 235 15.55 1.20 -32.67
CA LYS A 235 16.78 0.89 -31.95
C LYS A 235 17.94 0.57 -32.90
N GLN A 236 17.70 -0.21 -33.93
CA GLN A 236 18.72 -0.54 -34.94
C GLN A 236 19.25 0.72 -35.63
N TYR A 237 18.36 1.66 -35.93
CA TYR A 237 18.74 2.94 -36.55
C TYR A 237 19.57 3.81 -35.59
N VAL A 238 19.14 3.91 -34.33
CA VAL A 238 19.86 4.71 -33.32
C VAL A 238 21.22 4.09 -33.00
N ASP A 239 21.31 2.77 -32.85
CA ASP A 239 22.58 2.07 -32.61
C ASP A 239 23.57 2.34 -33.75
N ALA A 240 23.10 2.27 -35.01
CA ALA A 240 23.94 2.55 -36.15
C ALA A 240 24.43 4.02 -36.22
N LEU A 241 23.60 4.98 -35.74
CA LEU A 241 24.02 6.38 -35.64
C LEU A 241 25.07 6.59 -34.53
N LEU A 242 24.89 5.93 -33.39
CA LEU A 242 25.81 6.05 -32.26
C LEU A 242 27.20 5.46 -32.56
N ASP A 243 27.28 4.45 -33.42
CA ASP A 243 28.56 3.86 -33.86
C ASP A 243 29.45 4.85 -34.62
N TYR A 244 28.86 5.93 -35.16
CA TYR A 244 29.59 7.01 -35.84
C TYR A 244 30.03 8.14 -34.90
N LEU A 245 29.57 8.16 -33.67
CA LEU A 245 30.01 9.17 -32.70
C LEU A 245 31.38 8.80 -32.14
N PRO A 246 32.39 9.70 -32.21
CA PRO A 246 33.68 9.43 -31.61
C PRO A 246 33.49 9.18 -30.09
N SER A 247 34.00 8.07 -29.61
CA SER A 247 34.08 7.82 -28.18
C SER A 247 35.03 8.85 -27.58
N TYR A 248 34.49 9.83 -26.88
CA TYR A 248 35.29 10.66 -26.00
C TYR A 248 35.72 9.79 -24.83
N GLN A 249 36.98 9.37 -24.86
CA GLN A 249 37.70 8.77 -23.72
C GLN A 249 38.09 9.86 -22.73
#